data_1ebc86dea62262a1a7933654a97e4d8a
#
_entry.id   1ebc86dea62262a1a7933654a97e4d8a
#
_cell.length_a   1.000
_cell.length_b   1.000
_cell.length_c   1.000
_cell.angle_alpha   90.00
_cell.angle_beta   90.00
_cell.angle_gamma   90.00
#
_symmetry.space_group_name_H-M   'P 1'
#
loop_
_entity.id
_entity.type
_entity.pdbx_description
1 polymer ?
#
loop_
_entity_poly.entity_id
_entity_poly.type
_entity_poly.pdbx_seq_one_letter_code
_entity_poly.pdbx_strand_id
1 'polypeptide(L)'
;MIENLSNKNLLLLEDSDDFIENIISLFNMFVKKTFIAKDINSANKILNEEAIDIVVSDIHLKNENGLDFIYKIRETNQKIPIVVLNGYKDENLLFRAMTLNLTGYLVKPVNFKSLVDVFQECSKKLISQNIVNVILKDDFVYNKNLKNIAKNDEIFELNKKEILFFELLCENRTKIITKDMIANVIYENEPMSDSALNNFIMRIRKRFGKSFLHTIPDIGYKMIV
;
A
#
# COMPACT_ATOMS: atom_id res chain seq x y z
N MET A 1 14.82 -6.41 -12.59
CA MET A 1 15.36 -6.86 -11.27
C MET A 1 14.39 -6.43 -10.19
N ILE A 2 14.10 -7.29 -9.22
CA ILE A 2 13.28 -6.91 -8.05
C ILE A 2 14.22 -6.17 -7.11
N GLU A 3 14.29 -4.85 -7.27
CA GLU A 3 15.09 -3.99 -6.41
C GLU A 3 14.36 -3.77 -5.08
N ASN A 4 15.10 -3.81 -3.98
CA ASN A 4 14.69 -3.44 -2.62
C ASN A 4 14.00 -4.50 -1.73
N LEU A 5 13.98 -5.79 -2.07
CA LEU A 5 13.51 -6.82 -1.12
C LEU A 5 14.65 -7.54 -0.39
N SER A 6 15.89 -7.45 -0.85
CA SER A 6 17.06 -8.18 -0.30
C SER A 6 17.38 -7.82 1.17
N ASN A 7 16.85 -6.72 1.69
CA ASN A 7 16.99 -6.31 3.09
C ASN A 7 15.69 -6.46 3.89
N LYS A 8 14.65 -7.12 3.32
CA LYS A 8 13.31 -7.25 3.87
C LYS A 8 13.06 -8.63 4.45
N ASN A 9 12.31 -8.69 5.53
CA ASN A 9 11.91 -9.92 6.18
C ASN A 9 10.49 -10.32 5.75
N LEU A 10 10.29 -11.60 5.50
CA LEU A 10 9.02 -12.20 5.11
C LEU A 10 8.53 -13.14 6.19
N LEU A 11 7.26 -13.07 6.55
CA LEU A 11 6.56 -14.10 7.33
C LEU A 11 5.76 -14.98 6.39
N LEU A 12 6.01 -16.28 6.43
CA LEU A 12 5.21 -17.31 5.76
C LEU A 12 4.35 -18.02 6.81
N LEU A 13 3.04 -17.93 6.68
CA LEU A 13 2.07 -18.73 7.44
C LEU A 13 1.60 -19.89 6.57
N GLU A 14 2.05 -21.09 6.90
CA GLU A 14 1.84 -22.34 6.12
C GLU A 14 2.07 -23.52 7.04
N ASP A 15 1.19 -24.52 7.03
CA ASP A 15 1.28 -25.68 7.90
C ASP A 15 1.81 -26.97 7.22
N SER A 16 1.96 -26.96 5.89
CA SER A 16 2.51 -28.07 5.12
C SER A 16 4.04 -28.02 5.08
N ASP A 17 4.70 -28.98 5.74
CA ASP A 17 6.17 -29.08 5.72
C ASP A 17 6.71 -29.27 4.30
N ASP A 18 6.07 -30.11 3.50
CA ASP A 18 6.47 -30.38 2.11
C ASP A 18 6.41 -29.10 1.26
N PHE A 19 5.39 -28.28 1.45
CA PHE A 19 5.30 -27.00 0.73
C PHE A 19 6.36 -26.01 1.19
N ILE A 20 6.56 -25.89 2.50
CA ILE A 20 7.58 -25.02 3.10
C ILE A 20 8.97 -25.35 2.55
N GLU A 21 9.38 -26.61 2.59
CA GLU A 21 10.69 -27.06 2.10
C GLU A 21 10.90 -26.67 0.62
N ASN A 22 9.87 -26.79 -0.20
CA ASN A 22 9.95 -26.49 -1.62
C ASN A 22 9.96 -24.98 -1.92
N ILE A 23 9.30 -24.14 -1.11
CA ILE A 23 9.12 -22.71 -1.42
C ILE A 23 10.15 -21.80 -0.75
N ILE A 24 10.71 -22.21 0.40
CA ILE A 24 11.59 -21.37 1.20
C ILE A 24 12.84 -20.91 0.44
N SER A 25 13.43 -21.81 -0.34
CA SER A 25 14.61 -21.51 -1.15
C SER A 25 14.30 -20.44 -2.20
N LEU A 26 13.10 -20.50 -2.81
CA LEU A 26 12.65 -19.51 -3.78
C LEU A 26 12.39 -18.16 -3.12
N PHE A 27 11.77 -18.10 -1.95
CA PHE A 27 11.54 -16.85 -1.23
C PHE A 27 12.86 -16.19 -0.82
N ASN A 28 13.80 -16.96 -0.30
CA ASN A 28 15.10 -16.46 0.13
C ASN A 28 16.02 -15.97 -1.02
N MET A 29 15.65 -16.21 -2.29
CA MET A 29 16.30 -15.57 -3.44
C MET A 29 15.93 -14.07 -3.54
N PHE A 30 14.81 -13.65 -2.95
CA PHE A 30 14.28 -12.29 -3.07
C PHE A 30 14.38 -11.48 -1.78
N VAL A 31 14.22 -12.14 -0.61
CA VAL A 31 14.17 -11.46 0.69
C VAL A 31 15.39 -11.81 1.55
N LYS A 32 15.63 -11.02 2.59
CA LYS A 32 16.72 -11.22 3.54
C LYS A 32 16.55 -12.52 4.34
N LYS A 33 15.33 -12.72 4.85
CA LYS A 33 14.99 -13.86 5.69
C LYS A 33 13.51 -14.17 5.60
N THR A 34 13.18 -15.45 5.54
CA THR A 34 11.81 -15.96 5.67
C THR A 34 11.62 -16.55 7.06
N PHE A 35 10.69 -16.01 7.82
CA PHE A 35 10.21 -16.56 9.08
C PHE A 35 9.02 -17.47 8.79
N ILE A 36 8.94 -18.60 9.44
CA ILE A 36 7.92 -19.63 9.19
C ILE A 36 7.05 -19.74 10.43
N ALA A 37 5.74 -19.72 10.22
CA ALA A 37 4.72 -20.03 11.21
C ALA A 37 3.81 -21.13 10.67
N LYS A 38 3.47 -22.11 11.48
CA LYS A 38 2.58 -23.22 11.12
C LYS A 38 1.14 -23.02 11.60
N ASP A 39 0.92 -22.01 12.41
CA ASP A 39 -0.38 -21.63 12.98
C ASP A 39 -0.43 -20.12 13.25
N ILE A 40 -1.63 -19.60 13.48
CA ILE A 40 -1.85 -18.16 13.71
C ILE A 40 -1.17 -17.67 14.99
N ASN A 41 -1.06 -18.50 16.03
CA ASN A 41 -0.44 -18.09 17.29
C ASN A 41 1.06 -17.86 17.10
N SER A 42 1.75 -18.77 16.43
CA SER A 42 3.17 -18.60 16.08
C SER A 42 3.40 -17.44 15.13
N ALA A 43 2.49 -17.22 14.17
CA ALA A 43 2.55 -16.06 13.27
C ALA A 43 2.43 -14.72 14.03
N ASN A 44 1.48 -14.63 14.97
CA ASN A 44 1.31 -13.45 15.81
C ASN A 44 2.53 -13.18 16.70
N LYS A 45 3.14 -14.24 17.26
CA LYS A 45 4.36 -14.12 18.04
C LYS A 45 5.49 -13.53 17.20
N ILE A 46 5.71 -14.05 15.99
CA ILE A 46 6.73 -13.56 15.07
C ILE A 46 6.45 -12.09 14.69
N LEU A 47 5.21 -11.72 14.40
CA LEU A 47 4.84 -10.33 14.09
C LEU A 47 5.12 -9.35 15.24
N ASN A 48 5.06 -9.82 16.49
CA ASN A 48 5.33 -8.99 17.66
C ASN A 48 6.82 -8.90 18.01
N GLU A 49 7.60 -9.94 17.72
CA GLU A 49 9.00 -10.05 18.11
C GLU A 49 9.97 -9.61 17.00
N GLU A 50 9.55 -9.69 15.74
CA GLU A 50 10.41 -9.51 14.58
C GLU A 50 9.89 -8.38 13.66
N ALA A 51 10.80 -7.66 13.03
CA ALA A 51 10.45 -6.66 12.04
C ALA A 51 10.07 -7.33 10.70
N ILE A 52 8.78 -7.58 10.50
CA ILE A 52 8.25 -8.19 9.28
C ILE A 52 7.80 -7.12 8.29
N ASP A 53 8.29 -7.22 7.05
CA ASP A 53 7.98 -6.30 5.96
C ASP A 53 6.92 -6.84 5.00
N ILE A 54 6.81 -8.18 4.86
CA ILE A 54 5.91 -8.87 3.92
C ILE A 54 5.29 -10.06 4.63
N VAL A 55 3.99 -10.26 4.45
CA VAL A 55 3.28 -11.47 4.91
C VAL A 55 2.82 -12.28 3.72
N VAL A 56 3.10 -13.57 3.74
CA VAL A 56 2.56 -14.58 2.82
C VAL A 56 1.77 -15.57 3.67
N SER A 57 0.48 -15.74 3.39
CA SER A 57 -0.40 -16.61 4.19
C SER A 57 -1.14 -17.58 3.32
N ASP A 58 -1.07 -18.88 3.67
CA ASP A 58 -2.08 -19.81 3.19
C ASP A 58 -3.45 -19.45 3.76
N ILE A 59 -4.49 -19.68 2.99
CA ILE A 59 -5.89 -19.53 3.42
C ILE A 59 -6.31 -20.77 4.24
N HIS A 60 -5.93 -21.95 3.81
CA HIS A 60 -6.38 -23.21 4.35
C HIS A 60 -5.32 -23.87 5.24
N LEU A 61 -5.32 -23.50 6.51
CA LEU A 61 -4.56 -24.19 7.54
C LEU A 61 -5.41 -25.32 8.15
N LYS A 62 -4.78 -26.33 8.75
CA LYS A 62 -5.48 -27.54 9.28
C LYS A 62 -6.69 -27.23 10.16
N ASN A 63 -6.60 -26.26 11.05
CA ASN A 63 -7.63 -25.93 12.02
C ASN A 63 -7.99 -24.43 12.05
N GLU A 64 -7.45 -23.63 11.15
CA GLU A 64 -7.54 -22.17 11.18
C GLU A 64 -7.73 -21.63 9.75
N ASN A 65 -8.20 -20.38 9.66
CA ASN A 65 -8.40 -19.70 8.39
C ASN A 65 -7.42 -18.52 8.27
N GLY A 66 -6.52 -18.59 7.30
CA GLY A 66 -5.54 -17.52 7.06
C GLY A 66 -6.17 -16.14 6.72
N LEU A 67 -7.40 -16.09 6.19
CA LEU A 67 -8.08 -14.82 5.98
C LEU A 67 -8.43 -14.12 7.29
N ASP A 68 -8.77 -14.87 8.34
CA ASP A 68 -9.07 -14.30 9.66
C ASP A 68 -7.81 -13.70 10.29
N PHE A 69 -6.65 -14.32 10.07
CA PHE A 69 -5.35 -13.77 10.44
C PHE A 69 -5.05 -12.47 9.67
N ILE A 70 -5.26 -12.45 8.36
CA ILE A 70 -5.05 -11.27 7.52
C ILE A 70 -5.99 -10.12 7.96
N TYR A 71 -7.24 -10.45 8.28
CA TYR A 71 -8.20 -9.47 8.78
C TYR A 71 -7.67 -8.77 10.04
N LYS A 72 -7.20 -9.54 11.03
CA LYS A 72 -6.60 -8.99 12.25
C LYS A 72 -5.38 -8.11 11.98
N ILE A 73 -4.51 -8.50 11.04
CA ILE A 73 -3.39 -7.63 10.63
C ILE A 73 -3.93 -6.31 10.08
N ARG A 74 -4.98 -6.34 9.27
CA ARG A 74 -5.53 -5.11 8.67
C ARG A 74 -6.17 -4.16 9.68
N GLU A 75 -6.65 -4.63 10.83
CA GLU A 75 -7.12 -3.77 11.92
C GLU A 75 -6.00 -2.87 12.46
N THR A 76 -4.76 -3.35 12.49
CA THR A 76 -3.60 -2.64 13.06
C THR A 76 -2.63 -2.11 12.02
N ASN A 77 -2.50 -2.78 10.88
CA ASN A 77 -1.56 -2.42 9.81
C ASN A 77 -2.21 -2.54 8.42
N GLN A 78 -2.73 -1.41 7.93
CA GLN A 78 -3.35 -1.32 6.61
C GLN A 78 -2.34 -1.36 5.45
N LYS A 79 -1.05 -1.17 5.73
CA LYS A 79 -0.03 -0.90 4.71
C LYS A 79 0.84 -2.10 4.37
N ILE A 80 1.12 -2.99 5.31
CA ILE A 80 2.01 -4.14 5.09
C ILE A 80 1.58 -4.92 3.84
N PRO A 81 2.49 -5.23 2.90
CA PRO A 81 2.20 -6.12 1.78
C PRO A 81 1.75 -7.49 2.29
N ILE A 82 0.60 -7.95 1.83
CA ILE A 82 0.09 -9.29 2.12
C ILE A 82 -0.19 -10.01 0.83
N VAL A 83 0.35 -11.21 0.72
CA VAL A 83 0.17 -12.16 -0.37
C VAL A 83 -0.56 -13.37 0.16
N VAL A 84 -1.57 -13.82 -0.55
CA VAL A 84 -2.32 -15.02 -0.23
C VAL A 84 -1.83 -16.19 -1.06
N LEU A 85 -1.65 -17.33 -0.42
CA LEU A 85 -1.45 -18.65 -1.06
C LEU A 85 -2.77 -19.41 -1.03
N ASN A 86 -3.11 -20.08 -2.14
CA ASN A 86 -4.28 -20.96 -2.16
C ASN A 86 -4.06 -22.16 -3.10
N GLY A 87 -4.56 -23.33 -2.70
CA GLY A 87 -4.51 -24.55 -3.53
C GLY A 87 -5.54 -24.59 -4.65
N TYR A 88 -6.61 -23.79 -4.57
CA TYR A 88 -7.72 -23.78 -5.54
C TYR A 88 -8.16 -22.35 -5.87
N LYS A 89 -8.68 -22.15 -7.08
CA LYS A 89 -9.39 -20.92 -7.45
C LYS A 89 -10.80 -20.99 -6.84
N ASP A 90 -10.98 -20.43 -5.65
CA ASP A 90 -12.29 -20.27 -5.02
C ASP A 90 -12.75 -18.82 -5.18
N GLU A 91 -13.80 -18.62 -5.96
CA GLU A 91 -14.33 -17.27 -6.23
C GLU A 91 -14.87 -16.59 -4.97
N ASN A 92 -15.45 -17.34 -4.03
CA ASN A 92 -15.96 -16.79 -2.78
C ASN A 92 -14.82 -16.27 -1.88
N LEU A 93 -13.69 -16.98 -1.88
CA LEU A 93 -12.49 -16.55 -1.16
C LEU A 93 -11.86 -15.32 -1.82
N LEU A 94 -11.89 -15.22 -3.14
CA LEU A 94 -11.46 -14.03 -3.87
C LEU A 94 -12.31 -12.80 -3.50
N PHE A 95 -13.64 -12.93 -3.39
CA PHE A 95 -14.51 -11.84 -2.97
C PHE A 95 -14.19 -11.35 -1.54
N ARG A 96 -14.02 -12.27 -0.59
CA ARG A 96 -13.59 -11.93 0.77
C ARG A 96 -12.20 -11.27 0.80
N ALA A 97 -11.30 -11.75 -0.03
CA ALA A 97 -9.93 -11.24 -0.13
C ALA A 97 -9.87 -9.83 -0.76
N MET A 98 -10.83 -9.45 -1.62
CA MET A 98 -10.87 -8.11 -2.26
C MET A 98 -10.97 -6.97 -1.25
N THR A 99 -11.64 -7.17 -0.10
CA THR A 99 -11.78 -6.16 0.96
C THR A 99 -10.52 -6.01 1.82
N LEU A 100 -9.57 -6.95 1.73
CA LEU A 100 -8.38 -7.03 2.58
C LEU A 100 -7.16 -6.30 2.02
N ASN A 101 -7.30 -5.52 0.95
CA ASN A 101 -6.21 -4.77 0.33
C ASN A 101 -4.95 -5.65 0.12
N LEU A 102 -5.14 -6.83 -0.48
CA LEU A 102 -4.07 -7.75 -0.78
C LEU A 102 -3.12 -7.16 -1.82
N THR A 103 -1.85 -7.51 -1.72
CA THR A 103 -0.82 -7.12 -2.68
C THR A 103 -0.70 -8.13 -3.81
N GLY A 104 -1.01 -9.39 -3.52
CA GLY A 104 -0.97 -10.45 -4.51
C GLY A 104 -1.70 -11.72 -4.07
N TYR A 105 -1.87 -12.59 -5.04
CA TYR A 105 -2.50 -13.89 -4.87
C TYR A 105 -1.70 -14.92 -5.67
N LEU A 106 -1.27 -16.00 -5.02
CA LEU A 106 -0.50 -17.08 -5.62
C LEU A 106 -1.31 -18.38 -5.52
N VAL A 107 -1.40 -19.10 -6.63
CA VAL A 107 -2.05 -20.41 -6.71
C VAL A 107 -0.99 -21.50 -6.60
N LYS A 108 -1.19 -22.47 -5.72
CA LYS A 108 -0.34 -23.66 -5.60
C LYS A 108 -0.64 -24.64 -6.75
N PRO A 109 0.37 -25.25 -7.40
CA PRO A 109 1.80 -25.04 -7.19
C PRO A 109 2.28 -23.69 -7.71
N VAL A 110 3.09 -22.99 -6.92
CA VAL A 110 3.58 -21.64 -7.25
C VAL A 110 4.61 -21.72 -8.38
N ASN A 111 4.33 -21.04 -9.49
CA ASN A 111 5.31 -20.92 -10.56
C ASN A 111 6.20 -19.68 -10.35
N PHE A 112 7.44 -19.76 -10.85
CA PHE A 112 8.45 -18.72 -10.66
C PHE A 112 8.02 -17.36 -11.23
N LYS A 113 7.34 -17.32 -12.37
CA LYS A 113 6.89 -16.08 -13.00
C LYS A 113 5.87 -15.35 -12.12
N SER A 114 4.84 -16.06 -11.64
CA SER A 114 3.83 -15.47 -10.75
C SER A 114 4.45 -14.98 -9.43
N LEU A 115 5.46 -15.67 -8.93
CA LEU A 115 6.20 -15.24 -7.74
C LEU A 115 6.96 -13.94 -7.98
N VAL A 116 7.66 -13.83 -9.11
CA VAL A 116 8.35 -12.60 -9.52
C VAL A 116 7.38 -11.43 -9.64
N ASP A 117 6.24 -11.62 -10.32
CA ASP A 117 5.23 -10.59 -10.52
C ASP A 117 4.68 -10.09 -9.18
N VAL A 118 4.34 -11.00 -8.27
CA VAL A 118 3.82 -10.65 -6.94
C VAL A 118 4.86 -9.94 -6.08
N PHE A 119 6.12 -10.38 -6.08
CA PHE A 119 7.18 -9.72 -5.33
C PHE A 119 7.54 -8.34 -5.90
N GLN A 120 7.38 -8.12 -7.21
CA GLN A 120 7.48 -6.79 -7.78
C GLN A 120 6.39 -5.85 -7.23
N GLU A 121 5.16 -6.32 -7.09
CA GLU A 121 4.09 -5.52 -6.48
C GLU A 121 4.35 -5.26 -4.98
N CYS A 122 4.87 -6.24 -4.23
CA CYS A 122 5.31 -6.02 -2.85
C CYS A 122 6.41 -4.94 -2.77
N SER A 123 7.42 -5.00 -3.65
CA SER A 123 8.48 -4.00 -3.73
C SER A 123 7.92 -2.60 -4.00
N LYS A 124 7.07 -2.44 -5.00
CA LYS A 124 6.42 -1.16 -5.32
C LYS A 124 5.64 -0.60 -4.11
N LYS A 125 4.90 -1.45 -3.42
CA LYS A 125 4.13 -1.06 -2.23
C LYS A 125 5.04 -0.59 -1.09
N LEU A 126 6.14 -1.31 -0.82
CA LEU A 126 7.12 -0.93 0.20
C LEU A 126 7.86 0.37 -0.14
N ILE A 127 8.26 0.54 -1.41
CA ILE A 127 8.89 1.80 -1.88
C ILE A 127 7.92 2.96 -1.67
N SER A 128 6.66 2.82 -2.04
CA SER A 128 5.66 3.89 -1.88
C SER A 128 5.44 4.27 -0.41
N GLN A 129 5.61 3.34 0.52
CA GLN A 129 5.52 3.58 1.97
C GLN A 129 6.74 4.31 2.53
N ASN A 130 7.93 4.05 1.97
CA ASN A 130 9.20 4.64 2.42
C ASN A 130 9.47 6.03 1.84
N ILE A 131 8.68 6.51 0.89
CA ILE A 131 8.81 7.87 0.38
C ILE A 131 8.24 8.83 1.42
N VAL A 132 9.11 9.30 2.29
CA VAL A 132 8.79 10.33 3.29
C VAL A 132 8.59 11.68 2.61
N ASN A 133 9.45 11.99 1.63
CA ASN A 133 9.43 13.24 0.89
C ASN A 133 8.93 13.01 -0.54
N VAL A 134 7.92 13.77 -0.93
CA VAL A 134 7.38 13.77 -2.29
C VAL A 134 7.80 15.07 -2.96
N ILE A 135 8.69 14.97 -3.95
CA ILE A 135 9.06 16.11 -4.76
C ILE A 135 7.83 16.48 -5.63
N LEU A 136 7.38 17.70 -5.49
CA LEU A 136 6.37 18.32 -6.32
C LEU A 136 7.09 19.17 -7.40
N LYS A 137 6.34 19.71 -8.35
CA LYS A 137 6.89 20.65 -9.33
C LYS A 137 7.38 21.94 -8.64
N ASP A 138 8.33 22.64 -9.29
CA ASP A 138 8.88 23.93 -8.81
C ASP A 138 9.58 23.83 -7.43
N ASP A 139 10.28 22.70 -7.19
CA ASP A 139 11.10 22.44 -6.00
C ASP A 139 10.34 22.38 -4.66
N PHE A 140 9.03 22.28 -4.71
CA PHE A 140 8.24 22.01 -3.52
C PHE A 140 8.38 20.53 -3.12
N VAL A 141 8.56 20.28 -1.83
CA VAL A 141 8.71 18.93 -1.26
C VAL A 141 7.66 18.72 -0.19
N TYR A 142 6.71 17.81 -0.42
CA TYR A 142 5.76 17.41 0.61
C TYR A 142 6.37 16.34 1.51
N ASN A 143 6.49 16.61 2.80
CA ASN A 143 6.92 15.65 3.81
C ASN A 143 5.70 14.94 4.40
N LYS A 144 5.60 13.64 4.15
CA LYS A 144 4.46 12.81 4.60
C LYS A 144 4.42 12.64 6.12
N ASN A 145 5.57 12.61 6.79
CA ASN A 145 5.63 12.41 8.24
C ASN A 145 5.33 13.70 9.00
N LEU A 146 5.92 14.80 8.56
CA LEU A 146 5.73 16.11 9.19
C LEU A 146 4.44 16.81 8.74
N LYS A 147 3.76 16.28 7.69
CA LYS A 147 2.52 16.85 7.13
C LYS A 147 2.66 18.31 6.71
N ASN A 148 3.82 18.67 6.18
CA ASN A 148 4.13 20.01 5.71
C ASN A 148 4.75 20.00 4.31
N ILE A 149 4.87 21.18 3.71
CA ILE A 149 5.57 21.38 2.44
C ILE A 149 6.77 22.28 2.69
N ALA A 150 7.92 21.94 2.11
CA ALA A 150 9.12 22.76 2.14
C ALA A 150 9.51 23.21 0.73
N LYS A 151 10.11 24.40 0.62
CA LYS A 151 10.76 24.94 -0.57
C LYS A 151 11.87 25.90 -0.15
N ASN A 152 13.10 25.71 -0.63
CA ASN A 152 14.24 26.60 -0.37
C ASN A 152 14.36 26.96 1.12
N ASP A 153 14.33 25.97 2.02
CA ASP A 153 14.38 26.12 3.48
C ASP A 153 13.14 26.80 4.12
N GLU A 154 12.18 27.23 3.35
CA GLU A 154 10.90 27.73 3.85
C GLU A 154 9.93 26.57 4.08
N ILE A 155 9.30 26.54 5.27
CA ILE A 155 8.33 25.51 5.65
C ILE A 155 6.92 26.08 5.61
N PHE A 156 6.03 25.43 4.88
CA PHE A 156 4.62 25.76 4.75
C PHE A 156 3.79 24.77 5.57
N GLU A 157 3.28 25.22 6.70
CA GLU A 157 2.34 24.45 7.49
C GLU A 157 1.02 24.25 6.74
N LEU A 158 0.47 23.04 6.82
CA LEU A 158 -0.77 22.64 6.15
C LEU A 158 -1.91 22.52 7.16
N ASN A 159 -3.09 22.99 6.78
CA ASN A 159 -4.30 22.69 7.54
C ASN A 159 -4.84 21.27 7.23
N LYS A 160 -5.80 20.77 8.03
CA LYS A 160 -6.37 19.42 7.89
C LYS A 160 -6.78 19.09 6.44
N LYS A 161 -7.50 20.01 5.77
CA LYS A 161 -7.98 19.80 4.39
C LYS A 161 -6.84 19.73 3.37
N GLU A 162 -5.82 20.55 3.55
CA GLU A 162 -4.63 20.55 2.71
C GLU A 162 -3.83 19.26 2.90
N ILE A 163 -3.66 18.77 4.14
CA ILE A 163 -3.01 17.49 4.44
C ILE A 163 -3.73 16.36 3.70
N LEU A 164 -5.05 16.23 3.89
CA LEU A 164 -5.85 15.20 3.24
C LEU A 164 -5.76 15.25 1.71
N PHE A 165 -5.72 16.45 1.14
CA PHE A 165 -5.56 16.64 -0.30
C PHE A 165 -4.18 16.18 -0.80
N PHE A 166 -3.09 16.55 -0.12
CA PHE A 166 -1.75 16.11 -0.51
C PHE A 166 -1.55 14.60 -0.30
N GLU A 167 -2.15 14.01 0.72
CA GLU A 167 -2.16 12.55 0.90
C GLU A 167 -2.87 11.85 -0.25
N LEU A 168 -4.08 12.31 -0.61
CA LEU A 168 -4.84 11.78 -1.75
C LEU A 168 -4.06 11.89 -3.06
N LEU A 169 -3.40 13.02 -3.32
CA LEU A 169 -2.52 13.22 -4.48
C LEU A 169 -1.35 12.22 -4.46
N CYS A 170 -0.70 12.06 -3.32
CA CYS A 170 0.46 11.18 -3.17
C CYS A 170 0.12 9.70 -3.34
N GLU A 171 -1.07 9.28 -2.95
CA GLU A 171 -1.58 7.92 -3.14
C GLU A 171 -1.95 7.64 -4.61
N ASN A 172 -2.31 8.69 -5.35
CA ASN A 172 -2.77 8.59 -6.73
C ASN A 172 -1.84 9.31 -7.73
N ARG A 173 -0.52 9.27 -7.54
CA ARG A 173 0.47 10.04 -8.31
C ARG A 173 0.34 9.93 -9.83
N THR A 174 0.00 8.76 -10.33
CA THR A 174 -0.11 8.48 -11.77
C THR A 174 -1.55 8.51 -12.27
N LYS A 175 -2.52 8.61 -11.36
CA LYS A 175 -3.95 8.53 -11.67
C LYS A 175 -4.61 9.91 -11.63
N ILE A 176 -5.79 10.00 -12.23
CA ILE A 176 -6.65 11.16 -12.09
C ILE A 176 -7.42 11.01 -10.78
N ILE A 177 -7.41 12.05 -9.94
CA ILE A 177 -8.30 12.16 -8.79
C ILE A 177 -9.55 12.94 -9.22
N THR A 178 -10.70 12.29 -9.08
CA THR A 178 -11.98 12.88 -9.47
C THR A 178 -12.45 13.90 -8.45
N LYS A 179 -13.41 14.75 -8.85
CA LYS A 179 -14.07 15.69 -7.95
C LYS A 179 -14.70 14.97 -6.75
N ASP A 180 -15.33 13.82 -7.00
CA ASP A 180 -15.97 13.00 -5.95
C ASP A 180 -14.95 12.42 -4.95
N MET A 181 -13.80 11.95 -5.42
CA MET A 181 -12.71 11.50 -4.53
C MET A 181 -12.25 12.63 -3.61
N ILE A 182 -12.12 13.85 -4.14
CA ILE A 182 -11.73 15.02 -3.34
C ILE A 182 -12.83 15.36 -2.34
N ALA A 183 -14.10 15.36 -2.78
CA ALA A 183 -15.24 15.63 -1.91
C ALA A 183 -15.30 14.64 -0.74
N ASN A 184 -15.23 13.35 -1.02
CA ASN A 184 -15.31 12.29 -0.02
C ASN A 184 -14.19 12.38 1.03
N VAL A 185 -12.96 12.68 0.59
CA VAL A 185 -11.80 12.73 1.50
C VAL A 185 -11.73 14.04 2.29
N ILE A 186 -11.98 15.20 1.64
CA ILE A 186 -11.76 16.52 2.26
C ILE A 186 -12.99 17.00 3.04
N TYR A 187 -14.19 16.59 2.62
CA TYR A 187 -15.46 17.05 3.19
C TYR A 187 -16.23 15.95 3.91
N GLU A 188 -15.60 14.76 4.13
CA GLU A 188 -16.15 13.67 4.94
C GLU A 188 -17.60 13.29 4.51
N ASN A 189 -17.83 13.22 3.19
CA ASN A 189 -19.12 12.99 2.54
C ASN A 189 -20.17 14.13 2.69
N GLU A 190 -19.79 15.31 3.18
CA GLU A 190 -20.66 16.46 3.09
C GLU A 190 -20.82 16.94 1.64
N PRO A 191 -21.99 17.46 1.25
CA PRO A 191 -22.19 18.00 -0.10
C PRO A 191 -21.22 19.15 -0.38
N MET A 192 -20.34 18.95 -1.34
CA MET A 192 -19.39 19.97 -1.78
C MET A 192 -19.90 20.64 -3.06
N SER A 193 -20.06 21.94 -3.06
CA SER A 193 -20.37 22.68 -4.29
C SER A 193 -19.13 22.79 -5.19
N ASP A 194 -19.34 22.86 -6.51
CA ASP A 194 -18.24 23.10 -7.46
C ASP A 194 -17.48 24.41 -7.15
N SER A 195 -18.17 25.43 -6.65
CA SER A 195 -17.54 26.68 -6.22
C SER A 195 -16.59 26.48 -5.03
N ALA A 196 -16.96 25.64 -4.07
CA ALA A 196 -16.11 25.33 -2.90
C ALA A 196 -14.84 24.58 -3.33
N LEU A 197 -14.97 23.59 -4.22
CA LEU A 197 -13.83 22.88 -4.79
C LEU A 197 -12.91 23.83 -5.58
N ASN A 198 -13.47 24.62 -6.47
CA ASN A 198 -12.69 25.56 -7.28
C ASN A 198 -11.94 26.57 -6.41
N ASN A 199 -12.56 27.10 -5.36
CA ASN A 199 -11.93 28.00 -4.40
C ASN A 199 -10.81 27.31 -3.62
N PHE A 200 -11.02 26.05 -3.23
CA PHE A 200 -9.98 25.25 -2.56
C PHE A 200 -8.77 25.05 -3.48
N ILE A 201 -8.98 24.57 -4.70
CA ILE A 201 -7.91 24.37 -5.69
C ILE A 201 -7.19 25.69 -6.04
N MET A 202 -7.93 26.79 -6.16
CA MET A 202 -7.34 28.10 -6.40
C MET A 202 -6.41 28.53 -5.25
N ARG A 203 -6.79 28.29 -3.98
CA ARG A 203 -5.93 28.58 -2.82
C ARG A 203 -4.67 27.70 -2.80
N ILE A 204 -4.81 26.41 -3.09
CA ILE A 204 -3.70 25.48 -3.21
C ILE A 204 -2.71 25.97 -4.28
N ARG A 205 -3.21 26.32 -5.46
CA ARG A 205 -2.36 26.83 -6.55
C ARG A 205 -1.72 28.20 -6.25
N LYS A 206 -2.37 29.03 -5.48
CA LYS A 206 -1.81 30.31 -5.04
C LYS A 206 -0.65 30.11 -4.07
N ARG A 207 -0.73 29.10 -3.17
CA ARG A 207 0.31 28.83 -2.18
C ARG A 207 1.48 28.03 -2.75
N PHE A 208 1.22 27.04 -3.60
CA PHE A 208 2.20 26.03 -4.00
C PHE A 208 2.48 25.99 -5.50
N GLY A 209 1.99 27.00 -6.25
CA GLY A 209 2.16 27.05 -7.70
C GLY A 209 1.04 26.35 -8.48
N LYS A 210 1.03 26.56 -9.79
CA LYS A 210 0.02 25.96 -10.69
C LYS A 210 0.51 24.71 -11.39
N SER A 211 1.81 24.52 -11.47
CA SER A 211 2.49 23.56 -12.33
C SER A 211 2.38 22.11 -11.84
N PHE A 212 2.23 21.88 -10.52
CA PHE A 212 2.18 20.52 -9.97
C PHE A 212 0.79 19.86 -10.11
N LEU A 213 -0.26 20.64 -10.43
CA LEU A 213 -1.65 20.13 -10.48
C LEU A 213 -2.31 20.48 -11.81
N HIS A 214 -2.42 19.49 -12.69
CA HIS A 214 -3.10 19.65 -13.98
C HIS A 214 -4.61 19.39 -13.83
N THR A 215 -5.42 20.28 -14.42
CA THR A 215 -6.89 20.10 -14.48
C THR A 215 -7.23 19.24 -15.68
N ILE A 216 -8.03 18.21 -15.47
CA ILE A 216 -8.69 17.45 -16.53
C ILE A 216 -10.15 17.95 -16.56
N PRO A 217 -10.56 18.68 -17.59
CA PRO A 217 -11.90 19.26 -17.66
C PRO A 217 -12.98 18.23 -17.36
N ASP A 218 -13.98 18.61 -16.59
CA ASP A 218 -15.16 17.82 -16.18
C ASP A 218 -14.87 16.54 -15.36
N ILE A 219 -13.61 16.10 -15.27
CA ILE A 219 -13.25 14.84 -14.61
C ILE A 219 -12.60 15.10 -13.24
N GLY A 220 -11.55 15.95 -13.19
CA GLY A 220 -10.82 16.16 -11.95
C GLY A 220 -9.40 16.69 -12.14
N TYR A 221 -8.44 16.16 -11.38
CA TYR A 221 -7.08 16.66 -11.32
C TYR A 221 -6.06 15.54 -11.39
N LYS A 222 -4.88 15.84 -11.92
CA LYS A 222 -3.74 14.93 -11.96
C LYS A 222 -2.51 15.63 -11.43
N MET A 223 -1.78 14.95 -10.52
CA MET A 223 -0.49 15.47 -10.05
C MET A 223 0.56 15.34 -11.16
N ILE A 224 1.38 16.37 -11.32
CA ILE A 224 2.56 16.37 -12.18
C ILE A 224 3.78 16.39 -11.26
N VAL A 225 4.64 15.39 -11.42
CA VAL A 225 5.88 15.16 -10.65
C VAL A 225 7.08 15.45 -11.54
#